data_96bafa29ec05a91fbe9e137636b4fc12
#
_entry.id   96bafa29ec05a91fbe9e137636b4fc12
#
_cell.length_a   1.000
_cell.length_b   1.000
_cell.length_c   1.000
_cell.angle_alpha   90.00
_cell.angle_beta   90.00
_cell.angle_gamma   90.00
#
_symmetry.space_group_name_H-M   'P 1'
#
loop_
_entity.id
_entity.type
_entity.pdbx_description
1 polymer ?
#
loop_
_entity_poly.entity_id
_entity_poly.type
_entity_poly.pdbx_seq_one_letter_code
_entity_poly.pdbx_strand_id
1 'polypeptide(L)'
;LIIWTTTPWTLPGNTAIMVNPSVIYQEIENNKSEKWIIAKDLKDTLISSFKDNFRVLREFKGKDMEGWKYDSPISKYLNLKIKKGYEIVLSSRYVTTKEGTGLVHCAPSHGKEDYEVGKQYNLDMPSPVEINGIFTKEAGKYSGKKVRDTNEEIISDLEKEGFLVQ
;
A
#
# COMPACT_ATOMS: atom_id res chain seq x y z
N LEU A 1 -4.89 -6.63 3.04
CA LEU A 1 -5.06 -5.18 2.92
C LEU A 1 -5.15 -4.80 1.45
N ILE A 2 -6.18 -4.07 1.04
CA ILE A 2 -6.31 -3.59 -0.34
C ILE A 2 -5.93 -2.12 -0.36
N ILE A 3 -4.85 -1.79 -1.04
CA ILE A 3 -4.44 -0.40 -1.30
C ILE A 3 -4.76 -0.02 -2.73
N TRP A 4 -4.91 1.26 -2.98
CA TRP A 4 -5.10 1.82 -4.31
C TRP A 4 -3.99 2.85 -4.60
N THR A 5 -3.41 2.80 -5.78
CA THR A 5 -2.38 3.75 -6.22
C THR A 5 -2.47 4.02 -7.72
N THR A 6 -2.18 5.24 -8.11
CA THR A 6 -2.00 5.66 -9.51
C THR A 6 -0.53 5.70 -9.93
N THR A 7 0.39 5.46 -8.99
CA THR A 7 1.83 5.61 -9.18
C THR A 7 2.59 4.37 -8.70
N PRO A 8 2.48 3.21 -9.40
CA PRO A 8 3.12 1.96 -8.98
C PRO A 8 4.62 2.06 -8.74
N TRP A 9 5.31 2.94 -9.46
CA TRP A 9 6.77 3.14 -9.31
C TRP A 9 7.20 3.62 -7.90
N THR A 10 6.28 4.10 -7.07
CA THR A 10 6.59 4.48 -5.68
C THR A 10 6.57 3.30 -4.70
N LEU A 11 6.00 2.15 -5.10
CA LEU A 11 5.92 0.95 -4.26
C LEU A 11 7.28 0.43 -3.77
N PRO A 12 8.40 0.51 -4.55
CA PRO A 12 9.72 0.17 -4.02
C PRO A 12 10.17 0.98 -2.81
N GLY A 13 9.65 2.20 -2.64
CA GLY A 13 9.92 3.05 -1.47
C GLY A 13 8.90 2.92 -0.34
N ASN A 14 7.93 1.99 -0.46
CA ASN A 14 6.90 1.78 0.56
C ASN A 14 7.49 1.30 1.88
N THR A 15 7.06 1.93 2.98
CA THR A 15 7.44 1.52 4.34
C THR A 15 6.26 1.46 5.31
N ALA A 16 5.08 1.97 4.94
CA ALA A 16 3.89 1.86 5.77
C ALA A 16 2.62 1.85 4.93
N ILE A 17 1.51 1.51 5.57
CA ILE A 17 0.14 1.75 5.08
C ILE A 17 -0.55 2.66 6.08
N MET A 18 -1.06 3.79 5.59
CA MET A 18 -1.83 4.74 6.39
C MET A 18 -3.30 4.34 6.44
N VAL A 19 -3.90 4.44 7.62
CA VAL A 19 -5.35 4.30 7.84
C VAL A 19 -5.88 5.45 8.67
N ASN A 20 -7.16 5.77 8.53
CA ASN A 20 -7.80 6.80 9.36
C ASN A 20 -8.30 6.17 10.67
N PRO A 21 -7.88 6.67 11.85
CA PRO A 21 -8.22 6.07 13.14
C PRO A 21 -9.72 6.04 13.44
N SER A 22 -10.50 6.94 12.85
CA SER A 22 -11.95 7.09 13.10
C SER A 22 -12.81 6.29 12.11
N VAL A 23 -12.25 5.84 11.00
CA VAL A 23 -12.95 5.08 9.97
C VAL A 23 -13.17 3.64 10.43
N ILE A 24 -14.31 3.07 10.07
CA ILE A 24 -14.61 1.64 10.24
C ILE A 24 -14.08 0.90 9.03
N TYR A 25 -13.32 -0.14 9.27
CA TYR A 25 -12.82 -1.08 8.27
C TYR A 25 -13.52 -2.42 8.41
N GLN A 26 -13.70 -3.09 7.29
CA GLN A 26 -14.27 -4.43 7.22
C GLN A 26 -13.25 -5.42 6.68
N GLU A 27 -13.13 -6.56 7.32
CA GLU A 27 -12.56 -7.75 6.72
C GLU A 27 -13.69 -8.47 5.98
N ILE A 28 -13.52 -8.63 4.69
CA ILE A 28 -14.47 -9.30 3.79
C ILE A 28 -13.81 -10.51 3.15
N GLU A 29 -14.60 -11.51 2.81
CA GLU A 29 -14.14 -12.73 2.15
C GLU A 29 -14.95 -12.99 0.89
N ASN A 30 -14.26 -13.32 -0.21
CA ASN A 30 -14.88 -13.66 -1.47
C ASN A 30 -15.14 -15.18 -1.62
N ASN A 31 -15.75 -15.61 -2.74
CA ASN A 31 -16.05 -17.01 -3.05
C ASN A 31 -14.81 -17.91 -3.12
N LYS A 32 -13.61 -17.32 -3.29
CA LYS A 32 -12.34 -18.05 -3.37
C LYS A 32 -11.65 -18.14 -2.01
N SER A 33 -12.31 -17.72 -0.93
CA SER A 33 -11.75 -17.62 0.43
C SER A 33 -10.61 -16.60 0.55
N GLU A 34 -10.50 -15.67 -0.38
CA GLU A 34 -9.58 -14.54 -0.27
C GLU A 34 -10.16 -13.51 0.69
N LYS A 35 -9.33 -13.03 1.61
CA LYS A 35 -9.72 -12.06 2.64
C LYS A 35 -9.14 -10.69 2.36
N TRP A 36 -10.00 -9.70 2.30
CA TRP A 36 -9.63 -8.33 2.02
C TRP A 36 -10.02 -7.42 3.19
N ILE A 37 -9.20 -6.40 3.44
CA ILE A 37 -9.52 -5.33 4.39
C ILE A 37 -9.67 -4.04 3.61
N ILE A 38 -10.79 -3.35 3.83
CA ILE A 38 -11.19 -2.13 3.14
C ILE A 38 -12.04 -1.25 4.08
N ALA A 39 -12.06 0.06 3.84
CA ALA A 39 -12.98 0.95 4.53
C ALA A 39 -14.44 0.58 4.22
N LYS A 40 -15.28 0.50 5.25
CA LYS A 40 -16.69 0.12 5.13
C LYS A 40 -17.44 0.95 4.11
N ASP A 41 -17.23 2.27 4.12
CA ASP A 41 -17.94 3.21 3.25
C ASP A 41 -17.56 3.06 1.76
N LEU A 42 -16.43 2.45 1.46
CA LEU A 42 -15.92 2.24 0.10
C LEU A 42 -16.11 0.81 -0.41
N LYS A 43 -16.54 -0.10 0.47
CA LYS A 43 -16.68 -1.51 0.14
C LYS A 43 -17.59 -1.74 -1.07
N ASP A 44 -18.81 -1.21 -1.05
CA ASP A 44 -19.80 -1.51 -2.08
C ASP A 44 -19.38 -0.95 -3.46
N THR A 45 -18.71 0.20 -3.48
CA THR A 45 -18.13 0.76 -4.71
C THR A 45 -17.03 -0.15 -5.27
N LEU A 46 -16.12 -0.63 -4.42
CA LEU A 46 -15.05 -1.52 -4.87
C LEU A 46 -15.61 -2.86 -5.37
N ILE A 47 -16.40 -3.55 -4.52
CA ILE A 47 -16.88 -4.90 -4.86
C ILE A 47 -17.83 -4.94 -6.06
N SER A 48 -18.48 -3.81 -6.40
CA SER A 48 -19.34 -3.72 -7.57
C SER A 48 -18.60 -3.97 -8.90
N SER A 49 -17.29 -3.76 -8.93
CA SER A 49 -16.46 -4.06 -10.10
C SER A 49 -16.07 -5.54 -10.23
N PHE A 50 -16.34 -6.35 -9.20
CA PHE A 50 -16.04 -7.78 -9.20
C PHE A 50 -17.33 -8.59 -9.34
N LYS A 51 -17.20 -9.74 -10.01
CA LYS A 51 -18.32 -10.71 -10.16
C LYS A 51 -18.47 -11.65 -8.97
N ASP A 52 -17.62 -11.49 -7.95
CA ASP A 52 -17.61 -12.32 -6.76
C ASP A 52 -18.65 -11.85 -5.73
N ASN A 53 -19.17 -12.80 -4.94
CA ASN A 53 -19.94 -12.47 -3.74
C ASN A 53 -18.99 -12.31 -2.57
N PHE A 54 -19.25 -11.29 -1.74
CA PHE A 54 -18.44 -10.99 -0.57
C PHE A 54 -19.29 -11.09 0.69
N ARG A 55 -18.75 -11.72 1.73
CA ARG A 55 -19.32 -11.71 3.08
C ARG A 55 -18.44 -10.93 4.03
N VAL A 56 -19.04 -10.17 4.92
CA VAL A 56 -18.33 -9.47 5.99
C VAL A 56 -18.02 -10.48 7.10
N LEU A 57 -16.74 -10.57 7.48
CA LEU A 57 -16.28 -11.42 8.57
C LEU A 57 -16.26 -10.67 9.90
N ARG A 58 -15.74 -9.45 9.91
CA ARG A 58 -15.67 -8.59 11.08
C ARG A 58 -15.50 -7.13 10.73
N GLU A 59 -15.77 -6.25 11.71
CA GLU A 59 -15.55 -4.80 11.63
C GLU A 59 -14.63 -4.37 12.77
N PHE A 60 -13.84 -3.33 12.53
CA PHE A 60 -12.96 -2.71 13.54
C PHE A 60 -12.66 -1.26 13.15
N LYS A 61 -12.25 -0.46 14.12
CA LYS A 61 -11.81 0.92 13.85
C LYS A 61 -10.38 0.94 13.34
N GLY A 62 -10.05 1.93 12.50
CA GLY A 62 -8.68 2.09 12.03
C GLY A 62 -7.65 2.22 13.15
N LYS A 63 -8.01 2.84 14.28
CA LYS A 63 -7.14 2.91 15.46
C LYS A 63 -6.70 1.53 15.99
N ASP A 64 -7.53 0.51 15.82
CA ASP A 64 -7.25 -0.85 16.30
C ASP A 64 -6.27 -1.60 15.39
N MET A 65 -5.98 -1.02 14.21
CA MET A 65 -5.01 -1.56 13.24
C MET A 65 -3.59 -1.01 13.45
N GLU A 66 -3.41 0.01 14.31
CA GLU A 66 -2.09 0.63 14.52
C GLU A 66 -1.04 -0.41 14.93
N GLY A 67 0.08 -0.39 14.24
CA GLY A 67 1.19 -1.30 14.49
C GLY A 67 1.04 -2.71 13.88
N TRP A 68 -0.08 -3.03 13.22
CA TRP A 68 -0.16 -4.30 12.48
C TRP A 68 0.94 -4.34 11.43
N LYS A 69 1.55 -5.51 11.26
CA LYS A 69 2.61 -5.74 10.28
C LYS A 69 2.05 -6.35 9.01
N TYR A 70 2.71 -6.07 7.90
CA TYR A 70 2.42 -6.68 6.60
C TYR A 70 3.71 -7.00 5.85
N ASP A 71 3.61 -7.91 4.90
CA ASP A 71 4.68 -8.20 3.95
C ASP A 71 4.45 -7.39 2.67
N SER A 72 5.46 -6.65 2.24
CA SER A 72 5.39 -5.94 0.97
C SER A 72 5.46 -6.95 -0.18
N PRO A 73 4.48 -6.94 -1.12
CA PRO A 73 4.40 -7.95 -2.17
C PRO A 73 5.59 -7.96 -3.12
N ILE A 74 6.31 -6.85 -3.23
CA ILE A 74 7.47 -6.72 -4.10
C ILE A 74 8.82 -6.71 -3.37
N SER A 75 8.83 -6.87 -2.04
CA SER A 75 10.06 -6.79 -1.22
C SER A 75 11.15 -7.75 -1.69
N LYS A 76 10.78 -8.93 -2.19
CA LYS A 76 11.73 -9.93 -2.72
C LYS A 76 12.48 -9.49 -3.98
N TYR A 77 11.98 -8.50 -4.69
CA TYR A 77 12.62 -7.93 -5.88
C TYR A 77 13.58 -6.77 -5.54
N LEU A 78 13.60 -6.32 -4.27
CA LEU A 78 14.34 -5.17 -3.81
C LEU A 78 15.59 -5.57 -3.04
N ASN A 79 16.62 -4.74 -3.10
CA ASN A 79 17.84 -4.84 -2.28
C ASN A 79 17.77 -3.91 -1.04
N LEU A 80 16.57 -3.67 -0.53
CA LEU A 80 16.32 -2.79 0.62
C LEU A 80 16.30 -3.60 1.91
N LYS A 81 16.83 -3.00 2.97
CA LYS A 81 16.74 -3.54 4.34
C LYS A 81 15.96 -2.54 5.19
N ILE A 82 14.68 -2.78 5.36
CA ILE A 82 13.80 -1.97 6.20
C ILE A 82 13.85 -2.53 7.62
N LYS A 83 14.34 -1.73 8.57
CA LYS A 83 14.40 -2.08 9.99
C LYS A 83 13.14 -1.63 10.72
N LYS A 84 12.67 -0.43 10.41
CA LYS A 84 11.48 0.19 10.98
C LYS A 84 10.51 0.53 9.86
N GLY A 85 9.50 -0.31 9.69
CA GLY A 85 8.50 -0.17 8.64
C GLY A 85 7.66 -1.42 8.45
N TYR A 86 6.99 -1.48 7.29
CA TYR A 86 6.01 -2.51 6.94
C TYR A 86 4.94 -2.68 8.02
N GLU A 87 4.44 -1.53 8.48
CA GLU A 87 3.42 -1.47 9.53
C GLU A 87 2.29 -0.51 9.16
N ILE A 88 1.14 -0.70 9.80
CA ILE A 88 0.02 0.22 9.70
C ILE A 88 0.25 1.38 10.65
N VAL A 89 0.09 2.60 10.11
CA VAL A 89 0.21 3.87 10.85
C VAL A 89 -1.08 4.69 10.70
N LEU A 90 -1.34 5.56 11.64
CA LEU A 90 -2.56 6.35 11.66
C LEU A 90 -2.37 7.71 11.00
N SER A 91 -3.32 8.10 10.16
CA SER A 91 -3.40 9.44 9.59
C SER A 91 -4.84 9.86 9.33
N SER A 92 -5.40 10.70 10.20
CA SER A 92 -6.72 11.31 9.98
C SER A 92 -6.69 12.41 8.93
N ARG A 93 -5.51 12.99 8.69
CA ARG A 93 -5.33 14.11 7.76
C ARG A 93 -5.24 13.66 6.30
N TYR A 94 -4.57 12.54 6.04
CA TYR A 94 -4.23 12.11 4.68
C TYR A 94 -5.03 10.91 4.19
N VAL A 95 -5.80 10.26 5.05
CA VAL A 95 -6.66 9.14 4.66
C VAL A 95 -8.13 9.57 4.73
N THR A 96 -8.81 9.51 3.58
CA THR A 96 -10.24 9.80 3.45
C THR A 96 -10.98 8.59 2.90
N THR A 97 -12.32 8.63 2.98
CA THR A 97 -13.21 7.63 2.39
C THR A 97 -13.97 8.17 1.17
N LYS A 98 -13.38 9.15 0.46
CA LYS A 98 -14.00 9.73 -0.74
C LYS A 98 -13.76 8.88 -1.98
N GLU A 99 -12.61 8.21 -2.04
CA GLU A 99 -12.19 7.38 -3.16
C GLU A 99 -11.19 6.31 -2.69
N GLY A 100 -10.89 5.34 -3.57
CA GLY A 100 -9.94 4.27 -3.31
C GLY A 100 -10.49 3.22 -2.36
N THR A 101 -9.68 2.82 -1.39
CA THR A 101 -9.99 1.73 -0.44
C THR A 101 -10.02 2.17 1.02
N GLY A 102 -9.64 3.42 1.31
CA GLY A 102 -9.45 3.91 2.67
C GLY A 102 -8.15 3.45 3.32
N LEU A 103 -7.27 2.78 2.56
CA LEU A 103 -5.92 2.42 2.95
C LEU A 103 -4.97 3.02 1.93
N VAL A 104 -4.00 3.80 2.39
CA VAL A 104 -3.07 4.53 1.52
C VAL A 104 -1.66 4.07 1.78
N HIS A 105 -0.95 3.62 0.74
CA HIS A 105 0.45 3.28 0.90
C HIS A 105 1.29 4.53 1.19
N CYS A 106 2.33 4.37 1.98
CA CYS A 106 3.22 5.44 2.41
C CYS A 106 4.64 5.15 1.94
N ALA A 107 5.18 6.06 1.12
CA ALA A 107 6.55 6.03 0.63
C ALA A 107 7.24 7.37 1.00
N PRO A 108 7.84 7.48 2.19
CA PRO A 108 8.29 8.74 2.78
C PRO A 108 9.28 9.57 1.95
N SER A 109 10.01 8.93 1.05
CA SER A 109 10.95 9.63 0.16
C SER A 109 10.32 10.12 -1.16
N HIS A 110 9.02 9.84 -1.39
CA HIS A 110 8.35 10.15 -2.65
C HIS A 110 7.13 11.05 -2.51
N GLY A 111 6.63 11.31 -1.30
CA GLY A 111 5.50 12.18 -1.02
C GLY A 111 5.77 13.09 0.19
N LYS A 112 5.30 14.35 0.12
CA LYS A 112 5.44 15.30 1.24
C LYS A 112 4.64 14.82 2.45
N GLU A 113 3.41 14.39 2.22
CA GLU A 113 2.51 13.86 3.24
C GLU A 113 3.09 12.59 3.87
N ASP A 114 3.62 11.71 3.03
CA ASP A 114 4.26 10.46 3.44
C ASP A 114 5.51 10.74 4.29
N TYR A 115 6.29 11.77 3.91
CA TYR A 115 7.45 12.20 4.68
C TYR A 115 7.06 12.69 6.09
N GLU A 116 5.99 13.50 6.21
CA GLU A 116 5.50 13.98 7.50
C GLU A 116 5.10 12.80 8.41
N VAL A 117 4.36 11.82 7.86
CA VAL A 117 3.97 10.61 8.58
C VAL A 117 5.18 9.73 8.91
N GLY A 118 6.09 9.56 7.96
CA GLY A 118 7.33 8.81 8.18
C GLY A 118 8.16 9.38 9.34
N LYS A 119 8.28 10.69 9.44
CA LYS A 119 8.94 11.36 10.59
C LYS A 119 8.19 11.13 11.90
N GLN A 120 6.86 11.28 11.89
CA GLN A 120 6.03 11.10 13.07
C GLN A 120 6.19 9.70 13.68
N TYR A 121 6.26 8.67 12.84
CA TYR A 121 6.36 7.27 13.26
C TYR A 121 7.82 6.75 13.30
N ASN A 122 8.78 7.62 12.98
CA ASN A 122 10.20 7.24 12.91
C ASN A 122 10.45 6.04 12.00
N LEU A 123 9.78 6.03 10.84
CA LEU A 123 9.94 4.98 9.83
C LEU A 123 11.26 5.13 9.09
N ASP A 124 11.78 4.02 8.57
CA ASP A 124 12.84 4.08 7.56
C ASP A 124 12.33 4.81 6.31
N MET A 125 13.19 5.62 5.70
CA MET A 125 12.87 6.42 4.52
C MET A 125 13.79 6.07 3.36
N PRO A 126 13.67 4.87 2.78
CA PRO A 126 14.51 4.48 1.65
C PRO A 126 14.23 5.38 0.46
N SER A 127 15.28 5.77 -0.25
CA SER A 127 15.18 6.55 -1.49
C SER A 127 15.71 5.74 -2.68
N PRO A 128 14.95 4.75 -3.17
CA PRO A 128 15.39 3.88 -4.25
C PRO A 128 15.39 4.56 -5.63
N VAL A 129 15.24 5.89 -5.67
CA VAL A 129 15.22 6.69 -6.92
C VAL A 129 16.19 7.85 -6.80
N GLU A 130 17.03 8.02 -7.81
CA GLU A 130 17.92 9.17 -7.96
C GLU A 130 17.15 10.44 -8.40
N ILE A 131 17.80 11.61 -8.24
CA ILE A 131 17.21 12.91 -8.61
C ILE A 131 16.84 13.02 -10.11
N ASN A 132 17.49 12.23 -10.95
CA ASN A 132 17.23 12.15 -12.39
C ASN A 132 16.07 11.21 -12.75
N GLY A 133 15.40 10.61 -11.75
CA GLY A 133 14.27 9.70 -11.93
C GLY A 133 14.67 8.28 -12.35
N ILE A 134 15.90 7.85 -12.07
CA ILE A 134 16.40 6.50 -12.31
C ILE A 134 16.43 5.71 -10.99
N PHE A 135 16.00 4.46 -11.03
CA PHE A 135 16.09 3.57 -9.88
C PHE A 135 17.54 3.24 -9.51
N THR A 136 17.87 3.39 -8.22
CA THR A 136 19.17 3.02 -7.65
C THR A 136 19.33 1.50 -7.53
N LYS A 137 20.51 1.05 -7.10
CA LYS A 137 20.77 -0.38 -6.82
C LYS A 137 19.86 -0.95 -5.73
N GLU A 138 19.33 -0.11 -4.84
CA GLU A 138 18.39 -0.49 -3.79
C GLU A 138 17.06 -1.00 -4.36
N ALA A 139 16.66 -0.50 -5.53
CA ALA A 139 15.47 -0.97 -6.23
C ALA A 139 15.62 -2.38 -6.83
N GLY A 140 16.76 -3.04 -6.66
CA GLY A 140 16.99 -4.43 -7.04
C GLY A 140 16.69 -4.70 -8.51
N LYS A 141 15.65 -5.49 -8.81
CA LYS A 141 15.22 -5.83 -10.17
C LYS A 141 14.96 -4.60 -11.06
N TYR A 142 14.53 -3.49 -10.49
CA TYR A 142 14.18 -2.28 -11.24
C TYR A 142 15.37 -1.32 -11.40
N SER A 143 16.53 -1.63 -10.83
CA SER A 143 17.74 -0.80 -10.87
C SER A 143 18.14 -0.37 -12.29
N GLY A 144 18.53 0.90 -12.43
CA GLY A 144 18.98 1.49 -13.70
C GLY A 144 17.86 1.87 -14.67
N LYS A 145 16.58 1.58 -14.34
CA LYS A 145 15.44 1.91 -15.18
C LYS A 145 14.85 3.28 -14.76
N LYS A 146 14.23 3.97 -15.73
CA LYS A 146 13.45 5.18 -15.42
C LYS A 146 12.15 4.81 -14.74
N VAL A 147 11.77 5.56 -13.69
CA VAL A 147 10.57 5.29 -12.88
C VAL A 147 9.29 5.21 -13.73
N ARG A 148 9.14 6.09 -14.71
CA ARG A 148 7.94 6.14 -15.56
C ARG A 148 7.77 4.91 -16.45
N ASP A 149 8.89 4.32 -16.86
CA ASP A 149 8.91 3.15 -17.77
C ASP A 149 8.73 1.83 -17.00
N THR A 150 8.66 1.89 -15.67
CA THR A 150 8.66 0.70 -14.80
C THR A 150 7.27 0.36 -14.25
N ASN A 151 6.27 1.23 -14.43
CA ASN A 151 4.93 0.99 -13.90
C ASN A 151 4.32 -0.34 -14.38
N GLU A 152 4.37 -0.61 -15.67
CA GLU A 152 3.82 -1.84 -16.25
C GLU A 152 4.55 -3.08 -15.75
N GLU A 153 5.87 -3.00 -15.55
CA GLU A 153 6.66 -4.10 -15.02
C GLU A 153 6.29 -4.40 -13.57
N ILE A 154 6.13 -3.36 -12.73
CA ILE A 154 5.70 -3.53 -11.33
C ILE A 154 4.29 -4.12 -11.27
N ILE A 155 3.36 -3.64 -12.10
CA ILE A 155 2.01 -4.19 -12.21
C ILE A 155 2.06 -5.67 -12.62
N SER A 156 2.84 -6.01 -13.64
CA SER A 156 3.02 -7.41 -14.08
C SER A 156 3.62 -8.29 -12.98
N ASP A 157 4.53 -7.76 -12.16
CA ASP A 157 5.11 -8.51 -11.05
C ASP A 157 4.06 -8.73 -9.94
N LEU A 158 3.25 -7.73 -9.63
CA LEU A 158 2.14 -7.89 -8.68
C LEU A 158 1.11 -8.92 -9.17
N GLU A 159 0.80 -8.92 -10.47
CA GLU A 159 -0.11 -9.89 -11.08
C GLU A 159 0.44 -11.32 -11.00
N LYS A 160 1.71 -11.53 -11.37
CA LYS A 160 2.39 -12.84 -11.27
C LYS A 160 2.41 -13.40 -9.86
N GLU A 161 2.51 -12.53 -8.87
CA GLU A 161 2.52 -12.89 -7.46
C GLU A 161 1.12 -13.06 -6.86
N GLY A 162 0.06 -12.76 -7.63
CA GLY A 162 -1.33 -12.84 -7.15
C GLY A 162 -1.74 -11.70 -6.21
N PHE A 163 -1.03 -10.58 -6.25
CA PHE A 163 -1.32 -9.40 -5.42
C PHE A 163 -2.02 -8.26 -6.17
N LEU A 164 -2.18 -8.37 -7.47
CA LEU A 164 -2.97 -7.42 -8.25
C LEU A 164 -4.46 -7.80 -8.16
N VAL A 165 -5.29 -6.87 -7.71
CA VAL A 165 -6.73 -7.10 -7.54
C VAL A 165 -7.50 -6.60 -8.76
N GLN A 166 -7.08 -5.47 -9.35
CA GLN A 166 -7.67 -4.88 -10.56
C GLN A 166 -6.64 -3.97 -11.25
#